data_f712c02a8a0ded3594efe23f42e4e705
#
_entry.id   f712c02a8a0ded3594efe23f42e4e705
#
_cell.length_a   1.000
_cell.length_b   1.000
_cell.length_c   1.000
_cell.angle_alpha   90.00
_cell.angle_beta   90.00
_cell.angle_gamma   90.00
#
_symmetry.space_group_name_H-M   'P 1'
#
loop_
_entity.id
_entity.type
_entity.pdbx_description
1 polymer ?
#
loop_
_entity_poly.entity_id
_entity_poly.type
_entity_poly.pdbx_seq_one_letter_code
_entity_poly.pdbx_strand_id
1 'polypeptide(L)'
;MKNSLVVIVALEEELDSSLLSSHIPVIYSGIGKVNASIATFKAILEHQPSLIINYGTVGKITPTLSGLIPIGTVVQRDMIAEPLAPRGSVPFSKKPDQHASIVEGHTCGTGDSFVTQRDDWLIQNGVDVVDMELFAIAAVAHAHQIKWLSYKFISDEANESSGQDWSKKVSQGQQLFLEKLDLHLRNIHK
;
A
#
# COMPACT_ATOMS: atom_id res chain seq x y z
N MET A 1 -9.62 16.28 -19.49
CA MET A 1 -9.05 16.22 -18.13
C MET A 1 -7.65 15.63 -18.28
N LYS A 2 -6.58 16.29 -17.80
CA LYS A 2 -5.23 15.70 -17.80
C LYS A 2 -5.29 14.47 -16.91
N ASN A 3 -4.91 13.30 -17.43
CA ASN A 3 -4.69 12.10 -16.62
C ASN A 3 -3.48 12.35 -15.73
N SER A 4 -3.69 13.02 -14.61
CA SER A 4 -2.64 13.28 -13.63
C SER A 4 -2.60 12.13 -12.64
N LEU A 5 -1.40 11.63 -12.37
CA LEU A 5 -1.18 10.63 -11.35
C LEU A 5 -0.22 11.16 -10.28
N VAL A 6 -0.28 10.61 -9.09
CA VAL A 6 0.71 10.79 -8.03
C VAL A 6 1.21 9.44 -7.54
N VAL A 7 2.47 9.36 -7.16
CA VAL A 7 3.05 8.18 -6.51
C VAL A 7 3.15 8.48 -5.02
N ILE A 8 2.65 7.57 -4.18
CA ILE A 8 2.73 7.68 -2.71
C ILE A 8 3.59 6.52 -2.20
N VAL A 9 4.60 6.87 -1.42
CA VAL A 9 5.58 5.95 -0.81
C VAL A 9 5.74 6.33 0.65
N ALA A 10 6.06 5.40 1.54
CA ALA A 10 6.27 5.76 2.93
C ALA A 10 7.57 6.56 3.13
N LEU A 11 8.69 6.11 2.57
CA LEU A 11 10.02 6.64 2.85
C LEU A 11 10.84 6.85 1.57
N GLU A 12 11.79 7.79 1.64
CA GLU A 12 12.76 8.04 0.56
C GLU A 12 13.67 6.83 0.30
N GLU A 13 13.95 6.05 1.33
CA GLU A 13 14.75 4.83 1.23
C GLU A 13 14.09 3.72 0.39
N GLU A 14 12.76 3.76 0.25
CA GLU A 14 12.03 2.81 -0.61
C GLU A 14 12.09 3.21 -2.08
N LEU A 15 12.04 4.50 -2.39
CA LEU A 15 12.03 5.01 -3.75
C LEU A 15 12.68 6.38 -3.83
N ASP A 16 13.78 6.47 -4.57
CA ASP A 16 14.42 7.74 -4.92
C ASP A 16 13.60 8.46 -6.01
N SER A 17 12.98 9.59 -5.65
CA SER A 17 12.16 10.39 -6.58
C SER A 17 12.95 10.95 -7.77
N SER A 18 14.27 11.08 -7.66
CA SER A 18 15.12 11.54 -8.77
C SER A 18 15.15 10.58 -9.97
N LEU A 19 14.76 9.32 -9.75
CA LEU A 19 14.65 8.28 -10.78
C LEU A 19 13.36 8.39 -11.61
N LEU A 20 12.40 9.21 -11.18
CA LEU A 20 11.16 9.42 -11.90
C LEU A 20 11.22 10.70 -12.75
N SER A 21 10.34 10.77 -13.75
CA SER A 21 10.13 12.02 -14.48
C SER A 21 9.64 13.11 -13.51
N SER A 22 10.21 14.33 -13.63
CA SER A 22 9.83 15.50 -12.81
C SER A 22 8.34 15.90 -12.93
N HIS A 23 7.63 15.33 -13.90
CA HIS A 23 6.19 15.53 -14.06
C HIS A 23 5.31 14.60 -13.20
N ILE A 24 5.91 13.63 -12.53
CA ILE A 24 5.21 12.70 -11.65
C ILE A 24 5.52 13.07 -10.21
N PRO A 25 4.56 13.65 -9.47
CA PRO A 25 4.77 13.93 -8.06
C PRO A 25 4.96 12.65 -7.26
N VAL A 26 6.04 12.59 -6.46
CA VAL A 26 6.28 11.55 -5.46
C VAL A 26 6.04 12.16 -4.09
N ILE A 27 5.17 11.55 -3.32
CA ILE A 27 4.77 12.00 -1.98
C ILE A 27 5.27 10.99 -0.95
N TYR A 28 6.17 11.42 -0.11
CA TYR A 28 6.64 10.63 1.03
C TYR A 28 5.71 10.84 2.21
N SER A 29 4.96 9.80 2.56
CA SER A 29 3.92 9.92 3.58
C SER A 29 4.45 9.84 5.01
N GLY A 30 5.59 9.21 5.22
CA GLY A 30 5.98 8.67 6.52
C GLY A 30 5.25 7.36 6.81
N ILE A 31 5.70 6.66 7.86
CA ILE A 31 5.19 5.36 8.29
C ILE A 31 3.85 5.53 9.02
N GLY A 32 2.94 4.58 8.78
CA GLY A 32 1.70 4.40 9.53
C GLY A 32 0.48 5.08 8.92
N LYS A 33 -0.70 4.57 9.29
CA LYS A 33 -1.99 4.93 8.71
C LYS A 33 -2.34 6.42 8.83
N VAL A 34 -2.01 7.06 9.95
CA VAL A 34 -2.31 8.47 10.17
C VAL A 34 -1.50 9.35 9.22
N ASN A 35 -0.19 9.11 9.13
CA ASN A 35 0.70 9.84 8.21
C ASN A 35 0.27 9.63 6.76
N ALA A 36 0.00 8.39 6.36
CA ALA A 36 -0.47 8.04 5.04
C ALA A 36 -1.80 8.72 4.69
N SER A 37 -2.75 8.79 5.63
CA SER A 37 -4.02 9.49 5.44
C SER A 37 -3.82 10.98 5.16
N ILE A 38 -3.01 11.66 5.99
CA ILE A 38 -2.73 13.09 5.89
C ILE A 38 -2.03 13.39 4.56
N ALA A 39 -1.00 12.62 4.22
CA ALA A 39 -0.23 12.81 2.99
C ALA A 39 -1.09 12.58 1.74
N THR A 40 -1.90 11.51 1.73
CA THR A 40 -2.81 11.22 0.62
C THR A 40 -3.84 12.32 0.42
N PHE A 41 -4.44 12.81 1.51
CA PHE A 41 -5.42 13.88 1.43
C PHE A 41 -4.79 15.18 0.89
N LYS A 42 -3.59 15.56 1.37
CA LYS A 42 -2.85 16.73 0.86
C LYS A 42 -2.52 16.58 -0.62
N ALA A 43 -2.02 15.40 -1.03
CA ALA A 43 -1.71 15.12 -2.44
C ALA A 43 -2.93 15.28 -3.35
N ILE A 44 -4.11 14.85 -2.88
CA ILE A 44 -5.37 15.03 -3.61
C ILE A 44 -5.72 16.51 -3.79
N LEU A 45 -5.60 17.32 -2.71
CA LEU A 45 -5.90 18.75 -2.77
C LEU A 45 -4.93 19.50 -3.69
N GLU A 46 -3.65 19.19 -3.64
CA GLU A 46 -2.60 19.90 -4.37
C GLU A 46 -2.53 19.50 -5.84
N HIS A 47 -2.67 18.20 -6.14
CA HIS A 47 -2.42 17.67 -7.49
C HIS A 47 -3.69 17.26 -8.24
N GLN A 48 -4.83 17.10 -7.55
CA GLN A 48 -6.10 16.64 -8.13
C GLN A 48 -5.93 15.43 -9.06
N PRO A 49 -5.28 14.34 -8.58
CA PRO A 49 -4.94 13.21 -9.42
C PRO A 49 -6.19 12.42 -9.82
N SER A 50 -6.17 11.83 -11.01
CA SER A 50 -7.16 10.84 -11.44
C SER A 50 -6.78 9.41 -11.00
N LEU A 51 -5.51 9.21 -10.60
CA LEU A 51 -4.96 7.94 -10.18
C LEU A 51 -3.90 8.14 -9.08
N ILE A 52 -4.01 7.35 -8.03
CA ILE A 52 -2.98 7.21 -7.00
C ILE A 52 -2.27 5.87 -7.22
N ILE A 53 -0.95 5.89 -7.32
CA ILE A 53 -0.11 4.70 -7.36
C ILE A 53 0.65 4.63 -6.04
N ASN A 54 0.43 3.57 -5.27
CA ASN A 54 1.26 3.32 -4.08
C ASN A 54 2.36 2.33 -4.42
N TYR A 55 3.56 2.62 -3.96
CA TYR A 55 4.68 1.69 -3.89
C TYR A 55 5.19 1.62 -2.45
N GLY A 56 5.77 0.51 -2.06
CA GLY A 56 6.38 0.30 -0.76
C GLY A 56 6.78 -1.16 -0.53
N THR A 57 7.28 -1.43 0.66
CA THR A 57 7.71 -2.77 1.09
C THR A 57 6.65 -3.47 1.91
N VAL A 58 6.69 -4.81 1.96
CA VAL A 58 5.77 -5.65 2.72
C VAL A 58 6.45 -6.87 3.32
N GLY A 59 5.97 -7.29 4.48
CA GLY A 59 6.21 -8.63 5.03
C GLY A 59 5.26 -9.64 4.41
N LYS A 60 5.76 -10.81 4.01
CA LYS A 60 4.91 -11.86 3.44
C LYS A 60 4.30 -12.77 4.51
N ILE A 61 3.02 -13.09 4.33
CA ILE A 61 2.29 -14.13 5.07
C ILE A 61 2.26 -15.43 4.26
N THR A 62 1.99 -15.32 2.94
CA THR A 62 2.04 -16.45 2.01
C THR A 62 3.50 -16.76 1.63
N PRO A 63 4.04 -17.93 2.00
CA PRO A 63 5.48 -18.23 1.91
C PRO A 63 6.06 -18.22 0.50
N THR A 64 5.25 -18.54 -0.51
CA THR A 64 5.68 -18.67 -1.92
C THR A 64 5.89 -17.35 -2.63
N LEU A 65 5.49 -16.22 -2.03
CA LEU A 65 5.60 -14.90 -2.65
C LEU A 65 7.03 -14.35 -2.58
N SER A 66 7.45 -13.67 -3.64
CA SER A 66 8.73 -12.99 -3.72
C SER A 66 8.72 -11.87 -4.77
N GLY A 67 9.67 -10.95 -4.67
CA GLY A 67 9.83 -9.85 -5.62
C GLY A 67 8.75 -8.79 -5.52
N LEU A 68 8.41 -8.16 -6.64
CA LEU A 68 7.39 -7.13 -6.73
C LEU A 68 6.04 -7.73 -7.12
N ILE A 69 5.03 -7.50 -6.31
CA ILE A 69 3.68 -8.04 -6.51
C ILE A 69 2.62 -6.94 -6.60
N PRO A 70 1.56 -7.11 -7.40
CA PRO A 70 0.40 -6.23 -7.39
C PRO A 70 -0.51 -6.54 -6.20
N ILE A 71 -1.15 -5.50 -5.67
CA ILE A 71 -2.17 -5.63 -4.61
C ILE A 71 -3.55 -5.38 -5.21
N GLY A 72 -4.41 -6.38 -5.12
CA GLY A 72 -5.80 -6.34 -5.58
C GLY A 72 -6.78 -5.86 -4.52
N THR A 73 -6.54 -6.21 -3.25
CA THR A 73 -7.42 -5.86 -2.14
C THR A 73 -6.62 -5.49 -0.91
N VAL A 74 -7.13 -4.55 -0.12
CA VAL A 74 -6.54 -4.18 1.18
C VAL A 74 -7.60 -4.20 2.28
N VAL A 75 -7.21 -4.75 3.44
CA VAL A 75 -8.00 -4.82 4.69
C VAL A 75 -7.24 -4.19 5.84
N GLN A 76 -7.96 -3.75 6.88
CA GLN A 76 -7.35 -3.20 8.09
C GLN A 76 -7.19 -4.30 9.15
N ARG A 77 -5.97 -4.85 9.33
CA ARG A 77 -5.72 -6.00 10.21
C ARG A 77 -5.71 -5.72 11.71
N ASP A 78 -5.53 -4.48 12.09
CA ASP A 78 -5.37 -4.03 13.49
C ASP A 78 -6.59 -3.28 14.05
N MET A 79 -7.70 -3.22 13.33
CA MET A 79 -8.98 -2.79 13.89
C MET A 79 -9.59 -3.94 14.67
N ILE A 80 -9.43 -3.90 15.99
CA ILE A 80 -9.94 -4.91 16.93
C ILE A 80 -10.92 -4.23 17.85
N ALA A 81 -12.21 -4.47 17.61
CA ALA A 81 -13.31 -3.84 18.34
C ALA A 81 -14.38 -4.86 18.83
N GLU A 82 -13.98 -6.12 18.96
CA GLU A 82 -14.86 -7.18 19.48
C GLU A 82 -15.32 -6.89 20.93
N PRO A 83 -16.57 -7.17 21.28
CA PRO A 83 -17.59 -7.87 20.51
C PRO A 83 -18.47 -6.95 19.64
N LEU A 84 -18.16 -5.66 19.50
CA LEU A 84 -19.01 -4.68 18.77
C LEU A 84 -18.98 -4.87 17.25
N ALA A 85 -17.86 -5.33 16.71
CA ALA A 85 -17.69 -5.70 15.31
C ALA A 85 -16.59 -6.77 15.18
N PRO A 86 -16.60 -7.60 14.12
CA PRO A 86 -15.50 -8.49 13.83
C PRO A 86 -14.19 -7.70 13.62
N ARG A 87 -13.05 -8.33 13.89
CA ARG A 87 -11.75 -7.75 13.58
C ARG A 87 -11.68 -7.36 12.10
N GLY A 88 -11.08 -6.21 11.81
CA GLY A 88 -11.04 -5.60 10.48
C GLY A 88 -12.17 -4.62 10.21
N SER A 89 -13.29 -4.73 10.92
CA SER A 89 -14.47 -3.90 10.75
C SER A 89 -14.57 -2.78 11.78
N VAL A 90 -14.99 -1.59 11.34
CA VAL A 90 -15.19 -0.44 12.23
C VAL A 90 -16.63 -0.47 12.76
N PRO A 91 -16.87 -0.58 14.09
CA PRO A 91 -18.21 -0.62 14.65
C PRO A 91 -19.05 0.59 14.22
N PHE A 92 -20.33 0.34 13.94
CA PHE A 92 -21.30 1.38 13.56
C PHE A 92 -20.95 2.19 12.31
N SER A 93 -19.91 1.80 11.56
CA SER A 93 -19.51 2.44 10.32
C SER A 93 -20.28 1.89 9.13
N LYS A 94 -20.57 2.76 8.15
CA LYS A 94 -21.06 2.36 6.81
C LYS A 94 -19.93 2.34 5.77
N LYS A 95 -18.69 2.62 6.20
CA LYS A 95 -17.54 2.58 5.30
C LYS A 95 -17.14 1.12 5.01
N PRO A 96 -16.60 0.84 3.82
CA PRO A 96 -16.13 -0.51 3.50
C PRO A 96 -15.03 -0.99 4.45
N ASP A 97 -15.07 -2.26 4.82
CA ASP A 97 -14.03 -2.92 5.62
C ASP A 97 -12.82 -3.32 4.76
N GLN A 98 -12.98 -3.29 3.44
CA GLN A 98 -11.93 -3.55 2.46
C GLN A 98 -12.05 -2.62 1.27
N HIS A 99 -10.94 -2.38 0.58
CA HIS A 99 -10.90 -1.58 -0.64
C HIS A 99 -10.25 -2.37 -1.77
N ALA A 100 -10.91 -2.36 -2.94
CA ALA A 100 -10.40 -3.00 -4.15
C ALA A 100 -9.57 -2.02 -4.99
N SER A 101 -8.45 -2.50 -5.50
CA SER A 101 -7.61 -1.83 -6.48
C SER A 101 -8.22 -1.90 -7.89
N ILE A 102 -7.71 -1.08 -8.82
CA ILE A 102 -8.05 -1.21 -10.25
C ILE A 102 -7.26 -2.34 -10.95
N VAL A 103 -6.35 -2.99 -10.26
CA VAL A 103 -5.60 -4.16 -10.76
C VAL A 103 -5.92 -5.37 -9.88
N GLU A 104 -5.97 -6.54 -10.50
CA GLU A 104 -6.05 -7.79 -9.78
C GLU A 104 -4.69 -8.10 -9.10
N GLY A 105 -4.73 -8.77 -7.96
CA GLY A 105 -3.53 -9.09 -7.21
C GLY A 105 -3.82 -9.67 -5.84
N HIS A 106 -2.82 -9.60 -4.98
CA HIS A 106 -2.81 -10.16 -3.63
C HIS A 106 -3.59 -9.32 -2.63
N THR A 107 -3.92 -9.91 -1.47
CA THR A 107 -4.56 -9.22 -0.35
C THR A 107 -3.50 -8.69 0.61
N CYS A 108 -3.54 -7.38 0.88
CA CYS A 108 -2.68 -6.72 1.85
C CYS A 108 -3.43 -6.44 3.15
N GLY A 109 -2.84 -6.79 4.29
CA GLY A 109 -3.35 -6.43 5.62
C GLY A 109 -2.58 -5.26 6.21
N THR A 110 -3.19 -4.06 6.26
CA THR A 110 -2.55 -2.86 6.83
C THR A 110 -2.76 -2.75 8.33
N GLY A 111 -1.72 -2.34 9.07
CA GLY A 111 -1.81 -2.03 10.51
C GLY A 111 -0.55 -1.37 11.04
N ASP A 112 -0.68 -0.55 12.10
CA ASP A 112 0.37 0.30 12.66
C ASP A 112 1.35 -0.48 13.58
N SER A 113 1.80 -1.66 13.11
CA SER A 113 2.79 -2.48 13.79
C SER A 113 3.53 -3.38 12.82
N PHE A 114 4.80 -3.69 13.09
CA PHE A 114 5.46 -4.82 12.46
C PHE A 114 4.77 -6.13 12.84
N VAL A 115 4.58 -7.01 11.87
CA VAL A 115 4.13 -8.37 12.15
C VAL A 115 5.37 -9.21 12.40
N THR A 116 5.58 -9.56 13.66
CA THR A 116 6.67 -10.42 14.11
C THR A 116 6.22 -11.86 14.31
N GLN A 117 4.89 -12.08 14.31
CA GLN A 117 4.28 -13.39 14.48
C GLN A 117 3.00 -13.45 13.63
N ARG A 118 2.89 -14.49 12.81
CA ARG A 118 1.68 -14.72 12.01
C ARG A 118 0.55 -15.14 12.93
N ASP A 119 -0.61 -14.51 12.82
CA ASP A 119 -1.81 -14.92 13.54
C ASP A 119 -2.81 -15.61 12.61
N ASP A 120 -3.68 -16.44 13.21
CA ASP A 120 -4.67 -17.22 12.46
C ASP A 120 -5.66 -16.33 11.69
N TRP A 121 -5.93 -15.13 12.20
CA TRP A 121 -6.83 -14.19 11.52
C TRP A 121 -6.30 -13.78 10.14
N LEU A 122 -4.99 -13.55 10.01
CA LEU A 122 -4.37 -13.21 8.73
C LEU A 122 -4.58 -14.34 7.72
N ILE A 123 -4.36 -15.57 8.15
CA ILE A 123 -4.49 -16.78 7.30
C ILE A 123 -5.95 -16.99 6.92
N GLN A 124 -6.88 -16.96 7.88
CA GLN A 124 -8.32 -17.20 7.68
C GLN A 124 -8.97 -16.13 6.79
N ASN A 125 -8.45 -14.91 6.78
CA ASN A 125 -8.95 -13.82 5.95
C ASN A 125 -8.19 -13.67 4.62
N GLY A 126 -7.35 -14.65 4.26
CA GLY A 126 -6.64 -14.68 2.98
C GLY A 126 -5.67 -13.52 2.81
N VAL A 127 -5.07 -13.02 3.90
CA VAL A 127 -4.05 -11.96 3.84
C VAL A 127 -2.74 -12.58 3.36
N ASP A 128 -2.26 -12.12 2.23
CA ASP A 128 -1.02 -12.60 1.60
C ASP A 128 0.22 -11.87 2.10
N VAL A 129 0.08 -10.55 2.35
CA VAL A 129 1.17 -9.66 2.76
C VAL A 129 0.68 -8.61 3.75
N VAL A 130 1.61 -7.99 4.48
CA VAL A 130 1.30 -6.97 5.49
C VAL A 130 2.14 -5.71 5.30
N ASP A 131 1.49 -4.56 5.48
CA ASP A 131 2.11 -3.23 5.48
C ASP A 131 1.58 -2.34 6.60
N MET A 132 1.92 -1.05 6.54
CA MET A 132 1.49 -0.09 7.56
C MET A 132 0.71 1.13 6.98
N GLU A 133 0.47 1.23 5.65
CA GLU A 133 -0.06 2.46 5.02
C GLU A 133 -1.24 2.24 4.08
N LEU A 134 -1.25 1.15 3.31
CA LEU A 134 -2.07 1.01 2.11
C LEU A 134 -3.58 1.15 2.37
N PHE A 135 -4.10 0.61 3.47
CA PHE A 135 -5.52 0.76 3.79
C PHE A 135 -5.90 2.23 3.94
N ALA A 136 -5.04 3.02 4.58
CA ALA A 136 -5.29 4.45 4.77
C ALA A 136 -5.29 5.21 3.43
N ILE A 137 -4.33 4.92 2.56
CA ILE A 137 -4.26 5.49 1.21
C ILE A 137 -5.52 5.14 0.42
N ALA A 138 -5.91 3.86 0.40
CA ALA A 138 -7.07 3.37 -0.31
C ALA A 138 -8.40 3.93 0.23
N ALA A 139 -8.53 4.06 1.56
CA ALA A 139 -9.71 4.62 2.20
C ALA A 139 -9.90 6.11 1.85
N VAL A 140 -8.81 6.90 1.84
CA VAL A 140 -8.86 8.31 1.43
C VAL A 140 -9.15 8.42 -0.06
N ALA A 141 -8.51 7.62 -0.91
CA ALA A 141 -8.79 7.58 -2.35
C ALA A 141 -10.26 7.26 -2.63
N HIS A 142 -10.81 6.24 -1.93
CA HIS A 142 -12.23 5.85 -2.04
C HIS A 142 -13.17 6.99 -1.64
N ALA A 143 -12.88 7.67 -0.52
CA ALA A 143 -13.69 8.79 -0.04
C ALA A 143 -13.76 9.96 -1.04
N HIS A 144 -12.71 10.13 -1.86
CA HIS A 144 -12.60 11.14 -2.91
C HIS A 144 -12.90 10.62 -4.32
N GLN A 145 -13.36 9.36 -4.46
CA GLN A 145 -13.70 8.73 -5.74
C GLN A 145 -12.51 8.70 -6.73
N ILE A 146 -11.30 8.57 -6.21
CA ILE A 146 -10.06 8.48 -6.98
C ILE A 146 -9.67 7.01 -7.10
N LYS A 147 -9.30 6.59 -8.31
CA LYS A 147 -8.77 5.26 -8.56
C LYS A 147 -7.40 5.10 -7.90
N TRP A 148 -7.09 3.88 -7.45
CA TRP A 148 -5.78 3.57 -6.92
C TRP A 148 -5.31 2.19 -7.39
N LEU A 149 -4.01 2.02 -7.39
CA LEU A 149 -3.33 0.73 -7.50
C LEU A 149 -2.08 0.71 -6.63
N SER A 150 -1.60 -0.48 -6.30
CA SER A 150 -0.40 -0.63 -5.48
C SER A 150 0.47 -1.78 -5.98
N TYR A 151 1.78 -1.54 -5.96
CA TYR A 151 2.80 -2.55 -6.11
C TYR A 151 3.64 -2.61 -4.83
N LYS A 152 3.86 -3.81 -4.32
CA LYS A 152 4.60 -4.02 -3.07
C LYS A 152 5.78 -4.97 -3.31
N PHE A 153 6.94 -4.60 -2.76
CA PHE A 153 8.13 -5.45 -2.78
C PHE A 153 8.24 -6.25 -1.49
N ILE A 154 8.45 -7.55 -1.62
CA ILE A 154 8.61 -8.44 -0.46
C ILE A 154 9.98 -8.20 0.18
N SER A 155 10.00 -7.55 1.35
CA SER A 155 11.22 -7.24 2.10
C SER A 155 11.55 -8.25 3.19
N ASP A 156 10.54 -8.88 3.79
CA ASP A 156 10.70 -9.72 4.96
C ASP A 156 9.66 -10.85 5.05
N GLU A 157 9.85 -11.73 6.03
CA GLU A 157 9.07 -12.95 6.24
C GLU A 157 7.92 -12.77 7.25
N ALA A 158 7.60 -11.54 7.68
CA ALA A 158 6.66 -11.25 8.76
C ALA A 158 6.92 -12.11 10.01
N ASN A 159 8.16 -12.07 10.51
CA ASN A 159 8.65 -12.80 11.69
C ASN A 159 9.52 -11.91 12.56
N GLU A 160 10.15 -12.46 13.60
CA GLU A 160 10.97 -11.71 14.55
C GLU A 160 12.15 -10.97 13.91
N SER A 161 12.65 -11.39 12.74
CA SER A 161 13.73 -10.72 12.02
C SER A 161 13.27 -9.59 11.09
N SER A 162 11.96 -9.38 10.94
CA SER A 162 11.37 -8.49 9.90
C SER A 162 11.97 -7.09 9.87
N GLY A 163 12.22 -6.46 11.02
CA GLY A 163 12.83 -5.13 11.04
C GLY A 163 14.27 -5.10 10.52
N GLN A 164 15.06 -6.16 10.76
CA GLN A 164 16.44 -6.27 10.24
C GLN A 164 16.46 -6.62 8.76
N ASP A 165 15.57 -7.50 8.32
CA ASP A 165 15.46 -7.92 6.92
C ASP A 165 14.96 -6.76 6.06
N TRP A 166 13.97 -6.02 6.53
CA TRP A 166 13.48 -4.80 5.89
C TRP A 166 14.61 -3.79 5.66
N SER A 167 15.38 -3.44 6.69
CA SER A 167 16.45 -2.44 6.58
C SER A 167 17.53 -2.80 5.54
N LYS A 168 17.74 -4.09 5.27
CA LYS A 168 18.69 -4.57 4.25
C LYS A 168 18.12 -4.57 2.84
N LYS A 169 16.79 -4.61 2.69
CA LYS A 169 16.12 -4.82 1.41
C LYS A 169 15.24 -3.64 0.97
N VAL A 170 15.10 -2.62 1.79
CA VAL A 170 14.16 -1.50 1.59
C VAL A 170 14.25 -0.87 0.19
N SER A 171 15.45 -0.70 -0.37
CA SER A 171 15.66 -0.10 -1.69
C SER A 171 15.68 -1.08 -2.86
N GLN A 172 15.66 -2.41 -2.60
CA GLN A 172 15.92 -3.40 -3.67
C GLN A 172 14.77 -3.51 -4.69
N GLY A 173 13.56 -3.11 -4.32
CA GLY A 173 12.38 -3.22 -5.17
C GLY A 173 12.17 -2.04 -6.13
N GLN A 174 12.85 -0.91 -5.94
CA GLN A 174 12.56 0.32 -6.67
C GLN A 174 12.72 0.17 -8.20
N GLN A 175 13.76 -0.51 -8.67
CA GLN A 175 13.95 -0.71 -10.11
C GLN A 175 12.79 -1.51 -10.75
N LEU A 176 12.34 -2.57 -10.09
CA LEU A 176 11.19 -3.35 -10.55
C LEU A 176 9.91 -2.51 -10.58
N PHE A 177 9.74 -1.63 -9.60
CA PHE A 177 8.61 -0.69 -9.59
C PHE A 177 8.67 0.29 -10.74
N LEU A 178 9.84 0.91 -11.02
CA LEU A 178 10.02 1.85 -12.11
C LEU A 178 9.68 1.23 -13.46
N GLU A 179 10.07 -0.02 -13.71
CA GLU A 179 9.72 -0.78 -14.91
C GLU A 179 8.20 -0.99 -15.03
N LYS A 180 7.52 -1.32 -13.91
CA LYS A 180 6.06 -1.45 -13.88
C LYS A 180 5.34 -0.13 -14.11
N LEU A 181 5.82 0.94 -13.51
CA LEU A 181 5.28 2.28 -13.69
C LEU A 181 5.38 2.72 -15.16
N ASP A 182 6.55 2.52 -15.79
CA ASP A 182 6.76 2.87 -17.19
C ASP A 182 5.80 2.10 -18.13
N LEU A 183 5.60 0.80 -17.89
CA LEU A 183 4.60 0.01 -18.63
C LEU A 183 3.18 0.55 -18.45
N HIS A 184 2.83 0.96 -17.24
CA HIS A 184 1.51 1.54 -16.96
C HIS A 184 1.31 2.87 -17.69
N LEU A 185 2.32 3.75 -17.66
CA LEU A 185 2.29 5.04 -18.34
C LEU A 185 2.14 4.90 -19.87
N ARG A 186 2.84 3.96 -20.48
CA ARG A 186 2.72 3.66 -21.92
C ARG A 186 1.33 3.20 -22.33
N ASN A 187 0.59 2.53 -21.44
CA ASN A 187 -0.77 2.05 -21.70
C ASN A 187 -1.84 3.13 -21.54
N ILE A 188 -1.59 4.19 -20.79
CA ILE A 188 -2.49 5.34 -20.64
C ILE A 188 -2.44 6.25 -21.87
N HIS A 189 -1.33 6.25 -22.60
CA HIS A 189 -1.13 7.11 -23.78
C HIS A 189 -1.53 6.45 -25.12
N LYS A 190 -2.06 5.23 -25.08
CA LYS A 190 -2.69 4.54 -26.23
C LYS A 190 -4.20 4.67 -26.19
#